data_56492624a58c8e418b3ab648f33bf5a3
#
_entry.id   56492624a58c8e418b3ab648f33bf5a3
#
_cell.length_a   1.000
_cell.length_b   1.000
_cell.length_c   1.000
_cell.angle_alpha   90.00
_cell.angle_beta   90.00
_cell.angle_gamma   90.00
#
_symmetry.space_group_name_H-M   'P 1'
#
loop_
_entity.id
_entity.type
_entity.pdbx_description
1 polymer ?
#
loop_
_entity_poly.entity_id
_entity_poly.type
_entity_poly.pdbx_seq_one_letter_code
_entity_poly.pdbx_strand_id
1 'polypeptide(L)'
;MNGDEQLEALRARITELDRAIFELVNQRLELVRELKQVKVDHDLPFVDPAREASMIEQRVAENPGPLSKDGVRSFYVTLLALVKRELG
;
A
#
# COMPACT_ATOMS: atom_id res chain seq x y z
N MET A 1 3.27 29.39 -20.21
CA MET A 1 3.14 27.95 -20.55
C MET A 1 1.82 27.72 -21.27
N ASN A 2 1.83 27.00 -22.38
CA ASN A 2 0.58 26.60 -23.03
C ASN A 2 -0.02 25.38 -22.39
N GLY A 3 -1.23 24.99 -22.82
CA GLY A 3 -1.94 23.85 -22.24
C GLY A 3 -1.21 22.52 -22.41
N ASP A 4 -0.55 22.32 -23.55
CA ASP A 4 0.21 21.09 -23.82
C ASP A 4 1.41 20.95 -22.91
N GLU A 5 2.14 22.03 -22.69
CA GLU A 5 3.29 22.07 -21.78
C GLU A 5 2.86 21.80 -20.34
N GLN A 6 1.73 22.37 -19.91
CA GLN A 6 1.17 22.16 -18.59
C GLN A 6 0.79 20.69 -18.39
N LEU A 7 0.15 20.08 -19.38
CA LEU A 7 -0.21 18.64 -19.34
C LEU A 7 1.03 17.78 -19.23
N GLU A 8 2.06 18.03 -20.03
CA GLU A 8 3.29 17.23 -20.00
C GLU A 8 4.01 17.37 -18.67
N ALA A 9 4.05 18.57 -18.09
CA ALA A 9 4.66 18.80 -16.79
C ALA A 9 3.93 18.01 -15.69
N LEU A 10 2.60 18.03 -15.70
CA LEU A 10 1.80 17.28 -14.72
C LEU A 10 1.95 15.77 -14.91
N ARG A 11 1.94 15.28 -16.15
CA ARG A 11 2.15 13.88 -16.46
C ARG A 11 3.51 13.37 -15.99
N ALA A 12 4.55 14.18 -16.17
CA ALA A 12 5.90 13.85 -15.69
C ALA A 12 5.91 13.68 -14.17
N ARG A 13 5.26 14.58 -13.45
CA ARG A 13 5.15 14.51 -11.98
C ARG A 13 4.36 13.29 -11.52
N ILE A 14 3.28 12.98 -12.21
CA ILE A 14 2.49 11.78 -11.92
C ILE A 14 3.34 10.52 -12.13
N THR A 15 4.11 10.45 -13.21
CA THR A 15 4.99 9.32 -13.49
C THR A 15 6.03 9.12 -12.37
N GLU A 16 6.60 10.20 -11.85
CA GLU A 16 7.53 10.12 -10.72
C GLU A 16 6.86 9.55 -9.47
N LEU A 17 5.62 9.99 -9.19
CA LEU A 17 4.85 9.47 -8.06
C LEU A 17 4.50 8.00 -8.25
N ASP A 18 4.15 7.58 -9.47
CA ASP A 18 3.87 6.18 -9.77
C ASP A 18 5.08 5.31 -9.47
N ARG A 19 6.27 5.74 -9.89
CA ARG A 19 7.51 5.02 -9.60
C ARG A 19 7.76 4.90 -8.10
N ALA A 20 7.53 5.98 -7.36
CA ALA A 20 7.67 5.98 -5.90
C ALA A 20 6.67 5.02 -5.24
N ILE A 21 5.44 4.97 -5.72
CA ILE A 21 4.42 4.04 -5.22
C ILE A 21 4.90 2.59 -5.40
N PHE A 22 5.35 2.22 -6.59
CA PHE A 22 5.83 0.86 -6.84
C PHE A 22 7.08 0.52 -6.02
N GLU A 23 7.99 1.46 -5.87
CA GLU A 23 9.17 1.27 -5.03
C GLU A 23 8.77 0.99 -3.58
N LEU A 24 7.82 1.75 -3.03
CA LEU A 24 7.34 1.56 -1.67
C LEU A 24 6.57 0.24 -1.50
N VAL A 25 5.77 -0.14 -2.49
CA VAL A 25 5.07 -1.43 -2.48
C VAL A 25 6.08 -2.58 -2.43
N ASN A 26 7.13 -2.51 -3.24
CA ASN A 26 8.17 -3.54 -3.26
C ASN A 26 8.93 -3.62 -1.93
N GLN A 27 9.26 -2.48 -1.32
CA GLN A 27 9.92 -2.44 -0.01
C GLN A 27 9.02 -3.08 1.06
N ARG A 28 7.73 -2.73 1.04
CA ARG A 28 6.76 -3.29 1.97
C ARG A 28 6.62 -4.80 1.78
N LEU A 29 6.59 -5.27 0.55
CA LEU A 29 6.49 -6.69 0.23
C LEU A 29 7.67 -7.48 0.82
N GLU A 30 8.88 -6.94 0.71
CA GLU A 30 10.08 -7.58 1.29
C GLU A 30 10.00 -7.65 2.81
N LEU A 31 9.52 -6.59 3.47
CA LEU A 31 9.36 -6.58 4.93
C LEU A 31 8.30 -7.59 5.37
N VAL A 32 7.19 -7.71 4.63
CA VAL A 32 6.17 -8.70 4.95
C VAL A 32 6.69 -10.11 4.73
N ARG A 33 7.55 -10.32 3.74
CA ARG A 33 8.21 -11.62 3.54
C ARG A 33 9.06 -12.00 4.76
N GLU A 34 9.83 -11.06 5.29
CA GLU A 34 10.61 -11.26 6.51
C GLU A 34 9.68 -11.55 7.71
N LEU A 35 8.59 -10.80 7.82
CA LEU A 35 7.59 -11.02 8.87
C LEU A 35 6.98 -12.42 8.78
N LYS A 36 6.68 -12.88 7.58
CA LYS A 36 6.15 -14.23 7.33
C LYS A 36 7.15 -15.28 7.83
N GLN A 37 8.43 -15.10 7.56
CA GLN A 37 9.47 -16.03 8.00
C GLN A 37 9.55 -16.09 9.53
N VAL A 38 9.49 -14.95 10.19
CA VAL A 38 9.47 -14.89 11.67
C VAL A 38 8.25 -15.65 12.22
N LYS A 39 7.09 -15.48 11.61
CA LYS A 39 5.88 -16.20 12.03
C LYS A 39 6.01 -17.70 11.82
N VAL A 40 6.59 -18.15 10.73
CA VAL A 40 6.88 -19.56 10.47
C VAL A 40 7.81 -20.13 11.54
N ASP A 41 8.89 -19.40 11.84
CA ASP A 41 9.89 -19.82 12.81
C ASP A 41 9.33 -19.95 14.24
N HIS A 42 8.27 -19.21 14.55
CA HIS A 42 7.65 -19.18 15.86
C HIS A 42 6.25 -19.84 15.90
N ASP A 43 5.89 -20.59 14.86
CA ASP A 43 4.61 -21.28 14.75
C ASP A 43 3.40 -20.34 14.91
N LEU A 44 3.50 -19.13 14.38
CA LEU A 44 2.43 -18.13 14.41
C LEU A 44 1.66 -18.12 13.08
N PRO A 45 0.34 -17.89 13.11
CA PRO A 45 -0.42 -17.79 11.86
C PRO A 45 -0.02 -16.54 11.06
N PHE A 46 0.09 -16.69 9.74
CA PHE A 46 0.44 -15.58 8.86
C PHE A 46 -0.66 -14.53 8.81
N VAL A 47 -1.91 -14.96 8.72
CA VAL A 47 -3.06 -14.06 8.64
C VAL A 47 -3.65 -13.83 10.02
N ASP A 48 -3.84 -12.57 10.37
CA ASP A 48 -4.46 -12.12 11.62
C ASP A 48 -5.58 -11.13 11.26
N PRO A 49 -6.84 -11.59 11.13
CA PRO A 49 -7.95 -10.74 10.71
C PRO A 49 -8.21 -9.55 11.64
N ALA A 50 -8.05 -9.74 12.94
CA ALA A 50 -8.26 -8.65 13.91
C ALA A 50 -7.22 -7.55 13.72
N ARG A 51 -5.96 -7.92 13.51
CA ARG A 51 -4.89 -6.97 13.23
C ARG A 51 -5.11 -6.25 11.91
N GLU A 52 -5.53 -6.98 10.87
CA GLU A 52 -5.80 -6.38 9.56
C GLU A 52 -6.92 -5.33 9.66
N ALA A 53 -8.00 -5.64 10.36
CA ALA A 53 -9.10 -4.69 10.58
C ALA A 53 -8.61 -3.44 11.31
N SER A 54 -7.78 -3.61 12.34
CA SER A 54 -7.19 -2.52 13.09
C SER A 54 -6.29 -1.64 12.21
N MET A 55 -5.45 -2.25 11.38
CA MET A 55 -4.55 -1.53 10.48
C MET A 55 -5.33 -0.70 9.45
N ILE A 56 -6.41 -1.24 8.92
CA ILE A 56 -7.27 -0.51 7.98
C ILE A 56 -7.80 0.76 8.64
N GLU A 57 -8.35 0.65 9.84
CA GLU A 57 -8.91 1.80 10.54
C GLU A 57 -7.83 2.81 10.96
N GLN A 58 -6.63 2.36 11.30
CA GLN A 58 -5.50 3.24 11.55
C GLN A 58 -5.12 4.04 10.31
N ARG A 59 -5.08 3.41 9.14
CA ARG A 59 -4.77 4.12 7.89
C ARG A 59 -5.84 5.15 7.56
N VAL A 60 -7.11 4.80 7.79
CA VAL A 60 -8.22 5.75 7.61
C VAL A 60 -8.06 6.97 8.51
N ALA A 61 -7.76 6.74 9.79
CA ALA A 61 -7.60 7.81 10.78
C ALA A 61 -6.41 8.73 10.49
N GLU A 62 -5.31 8.17 10.00
CA GLU A 62 -4.07 8.90 9.75
C GLU A 62 -4.06 9.69 8.44
N ASN A 63 -4.87 9.29 7.48
CA ASN A 63 -4.81 9.90 6.15
C ASN A 63 -5.41 11.31 6.17
N PRO A 64 -4.60 12.32 5.76
CA PRO A 64 -5.08 13.71 5.78
C PRO A 64 -5.96 14.08 4.59
N GLY A 65 -6.09 13.21 3.60
CA GLY A 65 -6.73 13.51 2.32
C GLY A 65 -5.69 13.98 1.29
N PRO A 66 -6.10 14.24 0.05
CA PRO A 66 -7.47 14.31 -0.48
C PRO A 66 -8.17 12.96 -0.72
N LEU A 67 -7.48 11.82 -0.57
CA LEU A 67 -8.14 10.52 -0.70
C LEU A 67 -9.22 10.36 0.38
N SER A 68 -10.42 9.94 -0.03
CA SER A 68 -11.54 9.75 0.90
C SER A 68 -11.29 8.58 1.85
N LYS A 69 -12.04 8.53 2.95
CA LYS A 69 -11.98 7.42 3.91
C LYS A 69 -12.29 6.08 3.23
N ASP A 70 -13.32 6.04 2.38
CA ASP A 70 -13.66 4.84 1.63
C ASP A 70 -12.56 4.47 0.62
N GLY A 71 -11.93 5.47 0.02
CA GLY A 71 -10.78 5.25 -0.86
C GLY A 71 -9.60 4.63 -0.13
N VAL A 72 -9.32 5.08 1.09
CA VAL A 72 -8.25 4.50 1.93
C VAL A 72 -8.57 3.04 2.25
N ARG A 73 -9.80 2.74 2.68
CA ARG A 73 -10.21 1.36 2.99
C ARG A 73 -10.07 0.45 1.78
N SER A 74 -10.60 0.88 0.65
CA SER A 74 -10.56 0.10 -0.60
C SER A 74 -9.13 -0.17 -1.04
N PHE A 75 -8.30 0.85 -1.03
CA PHE A 75 -6.89 0.72 -1.41
C PHE A 75 -6.16 -0.24 -0.48
N TYR A 76 -6.32 -0.08 0.84
CA TYR A 76 -5.58 -0.88 1.81
C TYR A 76 -6.01 -2.34 1.81
N VAL A 77 -7.30 -2.62 1.67
CA VAL A 77 -7.83 -3.98 1.51
C VAL A 77 -7.22 -4.63 0.26
N THR A 78 -7.15 -3.90 -0.83
CA THR A 78 -6.54 -4.37 -2.08
C THR A 78 -5.04 -4.65 -1.89
N LEU A 79 -4.34 -3.77 -1.20
CA LEU A 79 -2.92 -3.94 -0.91
C LEU A 79 -2.68 -5.20 -0.07
N LEU A 80 -3.48 -5.43 0.98
CA LEU A 80 -3.36 -6.62 1.80
C LEU A 80 -3.61 -7.90 1.00
N ALA A 81 -4.62 -7.89 0.14
CA ALA A 81 -4.94 -9.03 -0.72
C ALA A 81 -3.82 -9.30 -1.72
N LEU A 82 -3.25 -8.24 -2.31
CA LEU A 82 -2.13 -8.34 -3.24
C LEU A 82 -0.92 -9.01 -2.57
N VAL A 83 -0.57 -8.57 -1.37
CA VAL A 83 0.57 -9.10 -0.62
C VAL A 83 0.37 -10.59 -0.31
N LYS A 84 -0.82 -11.00 0.12
CA LYS A 84 -1.13 -12.41 0.38
C LYS A 84 -0.96 -13.25 -0.89
N ARG A 85 -1.44 -12.75 -2.02
CA ARG A 85 -1.32 -13.43 -3.30
C ARG A 85 0.13 -13.57 -3.75
N GLU A 86 0.93 -12.53 -3.57
CA GLU A 86 2.34 -12.54 -3.98
C GLU A 86 3.20 -13.44 -3.09
N LEU A 87 2.92 -13.51 -1.79
CA LEU A 87 3.70 -14.29 -0.83
C LEU A 87 3.11 -15.67 -0.53
N GLY A 88 1.88 -15.86 -0.95
CA GLY A 88 1.08 -17.03 -0.69
C GLY A 88 1.63 -18.33 -1.02
#